data_a9be760e39f11832011886db379b895d
#
_entry.id   a9be760e39f11832011886db379b895d
#
_cell.length_a   1.000
_cell.length_b   1.000
_cell.length_c   1.000
_cell.angle_alpha   90.00
_cell.angle_beta   90.00
_cell.angle_gamma   90.00
#
_symmetry.space_group_name_H-M   'P 1'
#
loop_
_entity.id
_entity.type
_entity.pdbx_description
1 polymer ?
#
loop_
_entity_poly.entity_id
_entity_poly.type
_entity_poly.pdbx_seq_one_letter_code
_entity_poly.pdbx_strand_id
1 'polypeptide(L)'
;VPIFNAHAVTIPTAISAFAHLAGTVGKLGLDRLLAPSIHYAEAGIPVPPRVAFDWGNYAHNLQGSARDTFLNKGEPFRTGEMFYAPGQAKVLRRVAKDGPSAFYTGEVAEDMVNSLRAAGGLHTLEDFANASCDETSPISGTYKDIEVVEHPPNGQGATALLMLNILAQFDIASMDPSGTERAHIEAEATKLAYDARNRFLSDPDYMTRLDHMLDMDLAKELAALIDPKKAMAVAAPLTEAVHKETIYITVVDKDGMAVSLIYSIFKDFGSGIASDKFGVLLQNRGGGFTLEEGHPNELKGGKRPMHTIIPAMLKKNGKVIMPFGVMGGAYQCCGHARVVTNMIDFG
;
A
#
# COMPACT_ATOMS: atom_id res chain seq x y z
N VAL A 1 10.09 -14.26 -0.33
CA VAL A 1 10.71 -13.89 0.97
C VAL A 1 9.74 -14.23 2.08
N PRO A 2 10.15 -14.92 3.18
CA PRO A 2 9.27 -15.18 4.33
C PRO A 2 8.77 -13.86 4.93
N ILE A 3 7.44 -13.71 5.08
CA ILE A 3 6.82 -12.42 5.43
C ILE A 3 6.87 -12.08 6.93
N PHE A 4 6.91 -13.06 7.82
CA PHE A 4 7.06 -12.86 9.27
C PHE A 4 8.51 -13.09 9.70
N ASN A 5 9.41 -12.27 9.10
CA ASN A 5 10.85 -12.38 9.27
C ASN A 5 11.50 -11.00 9.09
N ALA A 6 12.62 -10.75 9.78
CA ALA A 6 13.37 -9.50 9.66
C ALA A 6 13.81 -9.21 8.21
N HIS A 7 14.09 -10.22 7.39
CA HIS A 7 14.45 -10.04 5.98
C HIS A 7 13.30 -9.52 5.10
N ALA A 8 12.05 -9.56 5.57
CA ALA A 8 10.93 -8.95 4.89
C ALA A 8 10.75 -7.45 5.22
N VAL A 9 11.50 -6.93 6.18
CA VAL A 9 11.44 -5.51 6.55
C VAL A 9 12.30 -4.70 5.57
N THR A 10 11.67 -3.82 4.80
CA THR A 10 12.37 -2.75 4.07
C THR A 10 12.40 -1.50 4.94
N ILE A 11 13.28 -0.53 4.62
CA ILE A 11 13.40 0.67 5.45
C ILE A 11 12.09 1.49 5.35
N PRO A 12 11.44 1.84 6.49
CA PRO A 12 10.18 2.57 6.47
C PRO A 12 10.40 4.05 6.14
N THR A 13 9.82 4.54 5.04
CA THR A 13 10.00 5.94 4.59
C THR A 13 8.77 6.84 4.82
N ALA A 14 7.72 6.35 5.49
CA ALA A 14 6.49 7.11 5.72
C ALA A 14 6.73 8.44 6.47
N ILE A 15 7.61 8.45 7.49
CA ILE A 15 7.93 9.67 8.24
C ILE A 15 8.60 10.72 7.34
N SER A 16 9.49 10.30 6.43
CA SER A 16 10.09 11.17 5.42
C SER A 16 9.04 11.76 4.50
N ALA A 17 8.10 10.95 4.01
CA ALA A 17 7.02 11.38 3.13
C ALA A 17 6.05 12.37 3.84
N PHE A 18 5.68 12.11 5.09
CA PHE A 18 4.83 13.04 5.85
C PHE A 18 5.53 14.38 6.09
N ALA A 19 6.81 14.36 6.42
CA ALA A 19 7.59 15.59 6.60
C ALA A 19 7.74 16.37 5.29
N HIS A 20 7.99 15.68 4.18
CA HIS A 20 8.07 16.29 2.85
C HIS A 20 6.73 16.96 2.47
N LEU A 21 5.60 16.27 2.57
CA LEU A 21 4.28 16.82 2.28
C LEU A 21 3.94 18.00 3.19
N ALA A 22 4.23 17.91 4.48
CA ALA A 22 4.02 19.01 5.41
C ALA A 22 4.84 20.25 5.05
N GLY A 23 6.08 20.07 4.61
CA GLY A 23 7.00 21.16 4.26
C GLY A 23 6.77 21.77 2.87
N THR A 24 6.23 21.00 1.91
CA THR A 24 6.06 21.46 0.52
C THR A 24 4.66 22.00 0.23
N VAL A 25 3.62 21.32 0.68
CA VAL A 25 2.21 21.66 0.40
C VAL A 25 1.39 21.94 1.66
N GLY A 26 1.90 21.55 2.83
CA GLY A 26 1.24 21.79 4.11
C GLY A 26 1.35 23.25 4.56
N LYS A 27 0.38 23.68 5.39
CA LYS A 27 0.37 25.02 6.04
C LYS A 27 0.76 24.96 7.52
N LEU A 28 0.82 23.76 8.10
CA LEU A 28 1.10 23.54 9.51
C LEU A 28 2.43 22.81 9.69
N GLY A 29 3.16 23.12 10.76
CA GLY A 29 4.37 22.39 11.12
C GLY A 29 4.08 20.98 11.65
N LEU A 30 5.10 20.12 11.66
CA LEU A 30 4.99 18.75 12.16
C LEU A 30 4.55 18.68 13.63
N ASP A 31 4.93 19.66 14.44
CA ASP A 31 4.52 19.79 15.84
C ASP A 31 3.00 19.83 15.96
N ARG A 32 2.35 20.64 15.13
CA ARG A 32 0.89 20.78 15.11
C ARG A 32 0.21 19.57 14.49
N LEU A 33 0.79 19.02 13.41
CA LEU A 33 0.22 17.88 12.70
C LEU A 33 0.28 16.59 13.52
N LEU A 34 1.34 16.36 14.27
CA LEU A 34 1.55 15.16 15.07
C LEU A 34 0.92 15.22 16.47
N ALA A 35 0.50 16.42 16.93
CA ALA A 35 -0.05 16.61 18.27
C ALA A 35 -1.25 15.67 18.59
N PRO A 36 -2.24 15.46 17.71
CA PRO A 36 -3.32 14.51 17.99
C PRO A 36 -2.84 13.06 18.15
N SER A 37 -1.93 12.61 17.29
CA SER A 37 -1.37 11.25 17.34
C SER A 37 -0.56 11.03 18.63
N ILE A 38 0.22 12.02 19.04
CA ILE A 38 0.96 11.99 20.31
C ILE A 38 -0.01 11.89 21.48
N HIS A 39 -1.09 12.72 21.47
CA HIS A 39 -2.09 12.71 22.52
C HIS A 39 -2.75 11.33 22.66
N TYR A 40 -3.23 10.74 21.56
CA TYR A 40 -3.88 9.44 21.61
C TYR A 40 -2.94 8.29 21.97
N ALA A 41 -1.69 8.35 21.55
CA ALA A 41 -0.69 7.36 21.92
C ALA A 41 -0.39 7.38 23.43
N GLU A 42 -0.48 8.54 24.10
CA GLU A 42 -0.27 8.69 25.54
C GLU A 42 -1.56 8.49 26.36
N ALA A 43 -2.65 9.14 25.96
CA ALA A 43 -3.91 9.08 26.68
C ALA A 43 -4.63 7.73 26.49
N GLY A 44 -4.23 6.98 25.46
CA GLY A 44 -4.86 5.74 25.04
C GLY A 44 -6.10 5.97 24.19
N ILE A 45 -6.47 4.94 23.45
CA ILE A 45 -7.68 4.87 22.65
C ILE A 45 -8.46 3.59 22.99
N PRO A 46 -9.81 3.65 23.09
CA PRO A 46 -10.60 2.45 23.22
C PRO A 46 -10.54 1.66 21.90
N VAL A 47 -10.21 0.37 21.97
CA VAL A 47 -10.12 -0.51 20.79
C VAL A 47 -11.49 -0.70 20.16
N PRO A 48 -11.72 -0.32 18.90
CA PRO A 48 -13.00 -0.51 18.22
C PRO A 48 -13.29 -1.98 17.91
N PRO A 49 -14.57 -2.37 17.70
CA PRO A 49 -14.97 -3.76 17.48
C PRO A 49 -14.23 -4.43 16.31
N ARG A 50 -14.09 -3.72 15.18
CA ARG A 50 -13.37 -4.26 13.99
C ARG A 50 -11.90 -4.49 14.30
N VAL A 51 -11.24 -3.55 14.95
CA VAL A 51 -9.83 -3.67 15.34
C VAL A 51 -9.63 -4.80 16.33
N ALA A 52 -10.51 -4.99 17.31
CA ALA A 52 -10.46 -6.09 18.25
C ALA A 52 -10.59 -7.46 17.55
N PHE A 53 -11.49 -7.56 16.57
CA PHE A 53 -11.67 -8.76 15.76
C PHE A 53 -10.38 -9.11 14.98
N ASP A 54 -9.81 -8.13 14.28
CA ASP A 54 -8.57 -8.33 13.52
C ASP A 54 -7.39 -8.65 14.46
N TRP A 55 -7.31 -7.96 15.61
CA TRP A 55 -6.29 -8.24 16.60
C TRP A 55 -6.34 -9.69 17.10
N GLY A 56 -7.55 -10.19 17.40
CA GLY A 56 -7.77 -11.59 17.82
C GLY A 56 -7.31 -12.59 16.76
N ASN A 57 -7.56 -12.29 15.49
CA ASN A 57 -7.21 -13.17 14.39
C ASN A 57 -5.70 -13.23 14.11
N TYR A 58 -4.98 -12.11 14.31
CA TYR A 58 -3.62 -11.95 13.81
C TYR A 58 -2.54 -11.78 14.89
N ALA A 59 -2.92 -11.69 16.15
CA ALA A 59 -1.98 -11.52 17.28
C ALA A 59 -0.93 -12.66 17.38
N HIS A 60 -1.22 -13.83 16.83
CA HIS A 60 -0.28 -14.95 16.77
C HIS A 60 0.98 -14.64 15.92
N ASN A 61 0.92 -13.65 15.05
CA ASN A 61 2.05 -13.20 14.23
C ASN A 61 3.04 -12.32 15.02
N LEU A 62 2.66 -11.79 16.18
CA LEU A 62 3.52 -10.93 17.01
C LEU A 62 4.66 -11.74 17.61
N GLN A 63 5.89 -11.19 17.54
CA GLN A 63 7.13 -11.81 17.98
C GLN A 63 7.85 -10.94 19.03
N GLY A 64 8.61 -11.58 19.91
CA GLY A 64 9.49 -10.90 20.89
C GLY A 64 8.75 -9.78 21.64
N SER A 65 9.40 -8.63 21.74
CA SER A 65 8.91 -7.41 22.43
C SER A 65 7.65 -6.80 21.81
N ALA A 66 7.31 -7.14 20.56
CA ALA A 66 6.04 -6.74 19.98
C ALA A 66 4.84 -7.28 20.77
N ARG A 67 4.97 -8.45 21.38
CA ARG A 67 3.94 -9.02 22.24
C ARG A 67 3.70 -8.20 23.49
N ASP A 68 4.74 -7.59 24.05
CA ASP A 68 4.62 -6.74 25.25
C ASP A 68 3.89 -5.44 24.94
N THR A 69 4.08 -4.91 23.73
CA THR A 69 3.44 -3.66 23.28
C THR A 69 2.01 -3.87 22.80
N PHE A 70 1.77 -4.94 22.02
CA PHE A 70 0.52 -5.12 21.29
C PHE A 70 -0.41 -6.20 21.88
N LEU A 71 -0.11 -6.74 23.06
CA LEU A 71 -1.02 -7.63 23.79
C LEU A 71 -1.31 -7.06 25.19
N ASN A 72 -2.53 -7.29 25.66
CA ASN A 72 -2.95 -6.97 27.03
C ASN A 72 -2.72 -8.21 27.90
N LYS A 73 -1.65 -8.21 28.72
CA LYS A 73 -1.26 -9.36 29.58
C LYS A 73 -1.13 -10.68 28.80
N GLY A 74 -0.60 -10.59 27.56
CA GLY A 74 -0.39 -11.76 26.71
C GLY A 74 -1.57 -12.12 25.80
N GLU A 75 -2.72 -11.49 25.95
CA GLU A 75 -3.93 -11.71 25.16
C GLU A 75 -4.23 -10.55 24.21
N PRO A 76 -4.89 -10.81 23.07
CA PRO A 76 -5.37 -9.73 22.18
C PRO A 76 -6.29 -8.76 22.90
N PHE A 77 -6.17 -7.47 22.56
CA PHE A 77 -7.08 -6.46 23.08
C PHE A 77 -8.51 -6.71 22.64
N ARG A 78 -9.46 -6.52 23.56
CA ARG A 78 -10.91 -6.64 23.33
C ARG A 78 -11.54 -5.29 23.04
N THR A 79 -12.72 -5.32 22.45
CA THR A 79 -13.51 -4.09 22.20
C THR A 79 -13.67 -3.28 23.47
N GLY A 80 -13.34 -2.00 23.42
CA GLY A 80 -13.46 -1.05 24.53
C GLY A 80 -12.28 -1.05 25.51
N GLU A 81 -11.36 -2.03 25.45
CA GLU A 81 -10.13 -1.95 26.22
C GLU A 81 -9.23 -0.82 25.72
N MET A 82 -8.51 -0.17 26.62
CA MET A 82 -7.65 0.95 26.29
C MET A 82 -6.29 0.47 25.79
N PHE A 83 -5.93 0.87 24.57
CA PHE A 83 -4.61 0.66 24.01
C PHE A 83 -3.74 1.91 24.14
N TYR A 84 -2.54 1.77 24.65
CA TYR A 84 -1.55 2.84 24.86
C TYR A 84 -0.28 2.54 24.08
N ALA A 85 0.35 3.57 23.52
CA ALA A 85 1.61 3.46 22.79
C ALA A 85 2.63 4.55 23.21
N PRO A 86 3.03 4.63 24.50
CA PRO A 86 3.85 5.72 25.01
C PRO A 86 5.25 5.76 24.38
N GLY A 87 5.80 4.63 23.94
CA GLY A 87 7.06 4.56 23.19
C GLY A 87 6.94 5.26 21.84
N GLN A 88 5.88 4.98 21.11
CA GLN A 88 5.60 5.64 19.81
C GLN A 88 5.34 7.15 19.99
N ALA A 89 4.65 7.56 21.06
CA ALA A 89 4.48 8.97 21.39
C ALA A 89 5.83 9.69 21.55
N LYS A 90 6.81 9.04 22.19
CA LYS A 90 8.19 9.59 22.33
C LYS A 90 8.86 9.76 20.97
N VAL A 91 8.71 8.80 20.06
CA VAL A 91 9.21 8.91 18.68
C VAL A 91 8.57 10.08 17.96
N LEU A 92 7.23 10.18 17.99
CA LEU A 92 6.50 11.26 17.34
C LEU A 92 6.85 12.64 17.90
N ARG A 93 7.10 12.77 19.21
CA ARG A 93 7.57 14.03 19.81
C ARG A 93 8.96 14.45 19.29
N ARG A 94 9.87 13.49 19.12
CA ARG A 94 11.19 13.77 18.55
C ARG A 94 11.07 14.23 17.09
N VAL A 95 10.26 13.52 16.29
CA VAL A 95 9.99 13.91 14.89
C VAL A 95 9.32 15.29 14.83
N ALA A 96 8.36 15.58 15.70
CA ALA A 96 7.72 16.89 15.78
C ALA A 96 8.69 18.03 16.07
N LYS A 97 9.68 17.79 16.93
CA LYS A 97 10.67 18.76 17.35
C LYS A 97 11.84 18.90 16.38
N ASP A 98 12.43 17.79 15.99
CA ASP A 98 13.74 17.73 15.34
C ASP A 98 13.63 17.30 13.84
N GLY A 99 12.41 17.08 13.35
CA GLY A 99 12.14 16.65 11.99
C GLY A 99 12.38 15.15 11.75
N PRO A 100 12.32 14.70 10.48
CA PRO A 100 12.42 13.28 10.14
C PRO A 100 13.76 12.64 10.50
N SER A 101 14.85 13.41 10.59
CA SER A 101 16.17 12.89 11.01
C SER A 101 16.12 12.19 12.37
N ALA A 102 15.27 12.65 13.29
CA ALA A 102 15.08 12.03 14.59
C ALA A 102 14.52 10.60 14.54
N PHE A 103 13.96 10.18 13.41
CA PHE A 103 13.51 8.81 13.17
C PHE A 103 14.59 7.96 12.52
N TYR A 104 15.35 8.54 11.59
CA TYR A 104 16.29 7.82 10.74
C TYR A 104 17.72 7.79 11.28
N THR A 105 18.02 8.57 12.32
CA THR A 105 19.34 8.60 12.97
C THR A 105 19.20 8.57 14.50
N GLY A 106 20.30 8.27 15.18
CA GLY A 106 20.36 8.24 16.64
C GLY A 106 19.50 7.15 17.27
N GLU A 107 19.00 7.41 18.46
CA GLU A 107 18.42 6.40 19.35
C GLU A 107 17.22 5.62 18.78
N VAL A 108 16.38 6.25 17.94
CA VAL A 108 15.21 5.59 17.33
C VAL A 108 15.66 4.61 16.25
N ALA A 109 16.58 5.03 15.39
CA ALA A 109 17.16 4.13 14.38
C ALA A 109 17.97 3.00 15.00
N GLU A 110 18.75 3.31 16.04
CA GLU A 110 19.54 2.32 16.81
C GLU A 110 18.62 1.24 17.40
N ASP A 111 17.50 1.62 18.00
CA ASP A 111 16.52 0.68 18.56
C ASP A 111 15.93 -0.24 17.47
N MET A 112 15.50 0.32 16.35
CA MET A 112 14.97 -0.48 15.23
C MET A 112 16.02 -1.42 14.63
N VAL A 113 17.25 -0.93 14.38
CA VAL A 113 18.33 -1.74 13.82
C VAL A 113 18.74 -2.87 14.76
N ASN A 114 18.88 -2.57 16.06
CA ASN A 114 19.25 -3.57 17.06
C ASN A 114 18.19 -4.68 17.17
N SER A 115 16.90 -4.28 17.22
CA SER A 115 15.79 -5.23 17.28
C SER A 115 15.71 -6.11 16.02
N LEU A 116 15.91 -5.53 14.83
CA LEU A 116 15.97 -6.26 13.57
C LEU A 116 17.16 -7.24 13.52
N ARG A 117 18.33 -6.80 13.96
CA ARG A 117 19.54 -7.65 14.01
C ARG A 117 19.40 -8.79 15.02
N ALA A 118 18.79 -8.54 16.17
CA ALA A 118 18.48 -9.58 17.15
C ALA A 118 17.53 -10.63 16.57
N ALA A 119 16.64 -10.23 15.65
CA ALA A 119 15.75 -11.13 14.90
C ALA A 119 16.40 -11.74 13.62
N GLY A 120 17.73 -11.62 13.45
CA GLY A 120 18.49 -12.16 12.32
C GLY A 120 18.53 -11.29 11.05
N GLY A 121 18.06 -10.05 11.13
CA GLY A 121 18.13 -9.08 10.02
C GLY A 121 19.54 -8.57 9.75
N LEU A 122 19.75 -8.02 8.55
CA LEU A 122 21.04 -7.48 8.09
C LEU A 122 21.10 -5.94 8.09
N HIS A 123 20.05 -5.29 8.54
CA HIS A 123 19.89 -3.83 8.53
C HIS A 123 21.03 -3.12 9.25
N THR A 124 21.39 -1.94 8.74
CA THR A 124 22.44 -1.08 9.29
C THR A 124 21.88 0.32 9.60
N LEU A 125 22.59 1.06 10.44
CA LEU A 125 22.27 2.48 10.68
C LEU A 125 22.41 3.33 9.42
N GLU A 126 23.31 2.94 8.53
CA GLU A 126 23.52 3.62 7.24
C GLU A 126 22.32 3.44 6.32
N ASP A 127 21.68 2.24 6.28
CA ASP A 127 20.45 2.00 5.52
C ASP A 127 19.35 2.95 5.98
N PHE A 128 19.19 3.15 7.28
CA PHE A 128 18.22 4.08 7.84
C PHE A 128 18.58 5.53 7.55
N ALA A 129 19.83 5.94 7.76
CA ALA A 129 20.28 7.30 7.53
C ALA A 129 20.13 7.75 6.07
N ASN A 130 20.28 6.82 5.12
CA ASN A 130 20.13 7.07 3.69
C ASN A 130 18.67 6.95 3.20
N ALA A 131 17.71 6.57 4.07
CA ALA A 131 16.33 6.40 3.69
C ALA A 131 15.62 7.74 3.45
N SER A 132 14.98 7.89 2.31
CA SER A 132 14.19 9.06 1.95
C SER A 132 12.96 8.66 1.13
N CYS A 133 11.97 9.54 1.10
CA CYS A 133 10.88 9.45 0.11
C CYS A 133 11.36 10.03 -1.22
N ASP A 134 10.73 9.58 -2.31
CA ASP A 134 10.88 10.18 -3.64
C ASP A 134 9.60 10.90 -4.02
N GLU A 135 9.78 12.02 -4.69
CA GLU A 135 8.71 12.68 -5.43
C GLU A 135 8.67 12.11 -6.84
N THR A 136 7.52 11.61 -7.26
CA THR A 136 7.34 10.96 -8.55
C THR A 136 6.16 11.57 -9.31
N SER A 137 6.19 11.49 -10.63
CA SER A 137 5.04 11.85 -11.46
C SER A 137 4.04 10.69 -11.51
N PRO A 138 2.74 10.96 -11.36
CA PRO A 138 1.72 9.93 -11.54
C PRO A 138 1.69 9.43 -12.99
N ILE A 139 1.13 8.24 -13.18
CA ILE A 139 0.73 7.72 -14.49
C ILE A 139 -0.76 7.91 -14.68
N SER A 140 -1.24 7.98 -15.91
CA SER A 140 -2.66 8.08 -16.18
C SER A 140 -3.10 7.32 -17.41
N GLY A 141 -4.39 7.00 -17.48
CA GLY A 141 -5.09 6.45 -18.63
C GLY A 141 -6.49 7.04 -18.73
N THR A 142 -7.15 6.83 -19.85
CA THR A 142 -8.50 7.35 -20.08
C THR A 142 -9.49 6.20 -20.13
N TYR A 143 -10.53 6.25 -19.29
CA TYR A 143 -11.68 5.38 -19.38
C TYR A 143 -12.90 6.22 -19.79
N LYS A 144 -13.39 6.03 -21.03
CA LYS A 144 -14.38 6.91 -21.68
C LYS A 144 -13.94 8.38 -21.67
N ASP A 145 -14.64 9.24 -20.96
CA ASP A 145 -14.35 10.69 -20.87
C ASP A 145 -13.66 11.10 -19.56
N ILE A 146 -13.22 10.12 -18.77
CA ILE A 146 -12.56 10.33 -17.47
C ILE A 146 -11.10 9.93 -17.53
N GLU A 147 -10.21 10.81 -17.08
CA GLU A 147 -8.81 10.51 -16.83
C GLU A 147 -8.68 9.83 -15.46
N VAL A 148 -8.13 8.63 -15.44
CA VAL A 148 -7.81 7.88 -14.22
C VAL A 148 -6.32 8.05 -13.95
N VAL A 149 -6.01 8.71 -12.85
CA VAL A 149 -4.63 9.00 -12.42
C VAL A 149 -4.25 8.03 -11.32
N GLU A 150 -3.15 7.34 -11.50
CA GLU A 150 -2.68 6.26 -10.63
C GLU A 150 -1.25 6.47 -10.14
N HIS A 151 -0.92 5.82 -9.04
CA HIS A 151 0.46 5.78 -8.53
C HIS A 151 1.37 5.00 -9.50
N PRO A 152 2.55 5.54 -9.84
CA PRO A 152 3.48 4.88 -10.78
C PRO A 152 4.13 3.62 -10.17
N PRO A 153 4.90 2.85 -10.94
CA PRO A 153 5.80 1.83 -10.40
C PRO A 153 6.73 2.42 -9.33
N ASN A 154 7.08 1.68 -8.33
CA ASN A 154 6.85 0.26 -8.02
C ASN A 154 5.41 -0.07 -7.54
N GLY A 155 4.51 0.90 -7.44
CA GLY A 155 3.08 0.72 -7.19
C GLY A 155 2.39 0.02 -8.36
N GLN A 156 1.29 -0.70 -8.06
CA GLN A 156 0.56 -1.48 -9.08
C GLN A 156 -0.47 -0.66 -9.90
N GLY A 157 -0.36 0.67 -9.96
CA GLY A 157 -1.29 1.53 -10.72
C GLY A 157 -1.36 1.19 -12.21
N ALA A 158 -0.21 0.85 -12.83
CA ALA A 158 -0.18 0.40 -14.23
C ALA A 158 -1.05 -0.85 -14.47
N THR A 159 -1.18 -1.73 -13.47
CA THR A 159 -2.07 -2.90 -13.55
C THR A 159 -3.54 -2.50 -13.54
N ALA A 160 -3.93 -1.51 -12.73
CA ALA A 160 -5.29 -0.99 -12.71
C ALA A 160 -5.65 -0.32 -14.04
N LEU A 161 -4.73 0.47 -14.61
CA LEU A 161 -4.92 1.10 -15.92
C LEU A 161 -5.01 0.06 -17.06
N LEU A 162 -4.13 -0.96 -17.07
CA LEU A 162 -4.22 -2.04 -18.05
C LEU A 162 -5.57 -2.79 -17.95
N MET A 163 -6.02 -3.08 -16.74
CA MET A 163 -7.32 -3.70 -16.51
C MET A 163 -8.46 -2.85 -17.06
N LEU A 164 -8.45 -1.53 -16.81
CA LEU A 164 -9.45 -0.60 -17.36
C LEU A 164 -9.37 -0.52 -18.89
N ASN A 165 -8.17 -0.50 -19.48
CA ASN A 165 -7.98 -0.50 -20.92
C ASN A 165 -8.54 -1.79 -21.58
N ILE A 166 -8.40 -2.96 -20.93
CA ILE A 166 -9.01 -4.21 -21.38
C ILE A 166 -10.54 -4.11 -21.26
N LEU A 167 -11.06 -3.67 -20.12
CA LEU A 167 -12.51 -3.54 -19.89
C LEU A 167 -13.17 -2.54 -20.85
N ALA A 168 -12.46 -1.49 -21.27
CA ALA A 168 -12.95 -0.52 -22.24
C ALA A 168 -13.23 -1.12 -23.64
N GLN A 169 -12.76 -2.35 -23.92
CA GLN A 169 -13.05 -3.04 -25.18
C GLN A 169 -14.42 -3.76 -25.15
N PHE A 170 -15.12 -3.76 -24.02
CA PHE A 170 -16.43 -4.38 -23.85
C PHE A 170 -17.51 -3.33 -23.56
N ASP A 171 -18.75 -3.62 -23.95
CA ASP A 171 -19.89 -2.76 -23.61
C ASP A 171 -20.40 -3.07 -22.20
N ILE A 172 -19.60 -2.68 -21.21
CA ILE A 172 -19.90 -2.92 -19.78
C ILE A 172 -21.22 -2.27 -19.38
N ALA A 173 -21.56 -1.10 -19.95
CA ALA A 173 -22.78 -0.37 -19.62
C ALA A 173 -24.08 -1.11 -20.00
N SER A 174 -24.03 -2.03 -20.98
CA SER A 174 -25.18 -2.85 -21.38
C SER A 174 -25.40 -4.07 -20.49
N MET A 175 -24.43 -4.43 -19.64
CA MET A 175 -24.47 -5.62 -18.80
C MET A 175 -25.26 -5.36 -17.50
N ASP A 176 -25.79 -6.44 -16.90
CA ASP A 176 -26.30 -6.35 -15.53
C ASP A 176 -25.15 -6.05 -14.57
N PRO A 177 -25.22 -4.94 -13.77
CA PRO A 177 -24.18 -4.57 -12.81
C PRO A 177 -23.78 -5.66 -11.81
N SER A 178 -24.69 -6.57 -11.51
CA SER A 178 -24.48 -7.71 -10.61
C SER A 178 -24.48 -9.06 -11.34
N GLY A 179 -24.52 -9.02 -12.67
CA GLY A 179 -24.67 -10.19 -13.53
C GLY A 179 -23.39 -11.02 -13.68
N THR A 180 -23.58 -12.27 -14.08
CA THR A 180 -22.49 -13.23 -14.28
C THR A 180 -21.60 -12.87 -15.47
N GLU A 181 -22.16 -12.25 -16.52
CA GLU A 181 -21.39 -11.82 -17.69
C GLU A 181 -20.35 -10.78 -17.31
N ARG A 182 -20.77 -9.71 -16.61
CA ARG A 182 -19.85 -8.69 -16.10
C ARG A 182 -18.78 -9.30 -15.18
N ALA A 183 -19.19 -10.13 -14.22
CA ALA A 183 -18.27 -10.78 -13.30
C ALA A 183 -17.24 -11.64 -14.03
N HIS A 184 -17.65 -12.35 -15.09
CA HIS A 184 -16.77 -13.14 -15.92
C HIS A 184 -15.73 -12.28 -16.65
N ILE A 185 -16.17 -11.23 -17.36
CA ILE A 185 -15.27 -10.34 -18.10
C ILE A 185 -14.27 -9.66 -17.17
N GLU A 186 -14.72 -9.17 -16.00
CA GLU A 186 -13.83 -8.57 -15.00
C GLU A 186 -12.80 -9.59 -14.47
N ALA A 187 -13.20 -10.83 -14.22
CA ALA A 187 -12.30 -11.89 -13.78
C ALA A 187 -11.24 -12.24 -14.83
N GLU A 188 -11.65 -12.32 -16.10
CA GLU A 188 -10.72 -12.61 -17.20
C GLU A 188 -9.74 -11.44 -17.43
N ALA A 189 -10.24 -10.20 -17.44
CA ALA A 189 -9.39 -8.99 -17.51
C ALA A 189 -8.39 -8.93 -16.34
N THR A 190 -8.82 -9.34 -15.13
CA THR A 190 -7.95 -9.44 -13.96
C THR A 190 -6.83 -10.43 -14.18
N LYS A 191 -7.11 -11.62 -14.72
CA LYS A 191 -6.07 -12.64 -14.97
C LYS A 191 -4.99 -12.11 -15.90
N LEU A 192 -5.38 -11.43 -16.98
CA LEU A 192 -4.46 -10.88 -17.97
C LEU A 192 -3.63 -9.72 -17.41
N ALA A 193 -4.27 -8.78 -16.72
CA ALA A 193 -3.57 -7.65 -16.12
C ALA A 193 -2.59 -8.09 -15.00
N TYR A 194 -2.95 -9.11 -14.24
CA TYR A 194 -2.10 -9.65 -13.18
C TYR A 194 -0.95 -10.52 -13.70
N ASP A 195 -1.14 -11.19 -14.83
CA ASP A 195 -0.02 -11.85 -15.53
C ASP A 195 1.04 -10.81 -15.94
N ALA A 196 0.62 -9.71 -16.58
CA ALA A 196 1.52 -8.62 -16.95
C ALA A 196 2.20 -7.99 -15.72
N ARG A 197 1.43 -7.74 -14.64
CA ARG A 197 1.97 -7.27 -13.36
C ARG A 197 3.07 -8.18 -12.82
N ASN A 198 2.80 -9.47 -12.76
CA ASN A 198 3.71 -10.42 -12.15
C ASN A 198 4.99 -10.61 -12.95
N ARG A 199 4.96 -10.35 -14.26
CA ARG A 199 6.14 -10.42 -15.13
C ARG A 199 6.96 -9.14 -15.14
N PHE A 200 6.32 -7.97 -15.01
CA PHE A 200 6.97 -6.72 -15.38
C PHE A 200 7.07 -5.71 -14.24
N LEU A 201 6.10 -5.69 -13.30
CA LEU A 201 6.04 -4.66 -12.27
C LEU A 201 7.15 -4.81 -11.24
N SER A 202 7.95 -3.76 -11.10
CA SER A 202 9.12 -3.72 -10.23
C SER A 202 9.45 -2.29 -9.82
N ASP A 203 10.57 -2.12 -9.14
CA ASP A 203 11.24 -0.82 -8.96
C ASP A 203 11.37 -0.11 -10.32
N PRO A 204 11.11 1.22 -10.41
CA PRO A 204 11.18 1.97 -11.66
C PRO A 204 12.49 1.80 -12.43
N ASP A 205 13.62 1.71 -11.71
CA ASP A 205 14.94 1.56 -12.32
C ASP A 205 15.14 0.20 -13.02
N TYR A 206 14.27 -0.77 -12.75
CA TYR A 206 14.31 -2.12 -13.31
C TYR A 206 13.10 -2.42 -14.20
N MET A 207 12.12 -1.51 -14.27
CA MET A 207 10.90 -1.70 -15.04
C MET A 207 11.05 -1.17 -16.47
N THR A 208 11.16 -2.07 -17.44
CA THR A 208 11.36 -1.72 -18.87
C THR A 208 10.09 -1.80 -19.72
N ARG A 209 8.93 -2.15 -19.13
CA ARG A 209 7.69 -2.44 -19.87
C ARG A 209 6.48 -1.59 -19.44
N LEU A 210 6.73 -0.43 -18.82
CA LEU A 210 5.64 0.45 -18.38
C LEU A 210 4.77 0.91 -19.57
N ASP A 211 5.40 1.48 -20.60
CA ASP A 211 4.67 1.97 -21.78
C ASP A 211 3.90 0.85 -22.48
N HIS A 212 4.48 -0.34 -22.54
CA HIS A 212 3.80 -1.52 -23.10
C HIS A 212 2.57 -1.91 -22.27
N MET A 213 2.62 -1.86 -20.93
CA MET A 213 1.45 -2.14 -20.10
C MET A 213 0.34 -1.08 -20.24
N LEU A 214 0.69 0.14 -20.64
CA LEU A 214 -0.27 1.24 -20.83
C LEU A 214 -0.79 1.33 -22.27
N ASP A 215 -0.26 0.53 -23.19
CA ASP A 215 -0.61 0.54 -24.61
C ASP A 215 -2.03 0.01 -24.84
N MET A 216 -2.84 0.79 -25.56
CA MET A 216 -4.21 0.44 -25.93
C MET A 216 -4.27 -0.68 -26.98
N ASP A 217 -3.27 -0.84 -27.82
CA ASP A 217 -3.26 -1.92 -28.82
C ASP A 217 -2.96 -3.26 -28.11
N LEU A 218 -2.05 -3.28 -27.12
CA LEU A 218 -1.91 -4.44 -26.24
C LEU A 218 -3.23 -4.77 -25.54
N ALA A 219 -3.94 -3.78 -25.01
CA ALA A 219 -5.20 -4.00 -24.32
C ALA A 219 -6.27 -4.63 -25.23
N LYS A 220 -6.34 -4.23 -26.50
CA LYS A 220 -7.21 -4.85 -27.53
C LYS A 220 -6.83 -6.30 -27.81
N GLU A 221 -5.53 -6.56 -27.96
CA GLU A 221 -5.04 -7.93 -28.17
C GLU A 221 -5.39 -8.84 -26.98
N LEU A 222 -5.18 -8.34 -25.75
CA LEU A 222 -5.53 -9.07 -24.54
C LEU A 222 -7.04 -9.29 -24.40
N ALA A 223 -7.87 -8.29 -24.71
CA ALA A 223 -9.32 -8.40 -24.69
C ALA A 223 -9.82 -9.47 -25.69
N ALA A 224 -9.18 -9.59 -26.84
CA ALA A 224 -9.51 -10.61 -27.85
C ALA A 224 -9.25 -12.06 -27.37
N LEU A 225 -8.46 -12.26 -26.31
CA LEU A 225 -8.25 -13.58 -25.70
C LEU A 225 -9.40 -13.99 -24.78
N ILE A 226 -10.26 -13.07 -24.39
CA ILE A 226 -11.37 -13.33 -23.47
C ILE A 226 -12.53 -13.98 -24.24
N ASP A 227 -12.81 -15.25 -23.95
CA ASP A 227 -14.01 -15.93 -24.43
C ASP A 227 -15.16 -15.60 -23.44
N PRO A 228 -16.26 -14.93 -23.89
CA PRO A 228 -17.35 -14.54 -22.98
C PRO A 228 -18.12 -15.72 -22.38
N LYS A 229 -17.88 -16.94 -22.87
CA LYS A 229 -18.58 -18.16 -22.42
C LYS A 229 -17.70 -19.19 -21.75
N LYS A 230 -16.38 -18.97 -21.73
CA LYS A 230 -15.43 -19.94 -21.20
C LYS A 230 -14.31 -19.26 -20.44
N ALA A 231 -14.12 -19.66 -19.18
CA ALA A 231 -13.00 -19.19 -18.39
C ALA A 231 -11.67 -19.70 -18.97
N MET A 232 -10.69 -18.78 -19.14
CA MET A 232 -9.34 -19.17 -19.50
C MET A 232 -8.67 -19.92 -18.35
N ALA A 233 -7.71 -20.79 -18.67
CA ALA A 233 -6.83 -21.37 -17.67
C ALA A 233 -6.09 -20.23 -16.93
N VAL A 234 -5.72 -20.48 -15.66
CA VAL A 234 -5.09 -19.46 -14.81
C VAL A 234 -3.83 -18.93 -15.52
N ALA A 235 -3.85 -17.66 -15.87
CA ALA A 235 -2.72 -17.00 -16.53
C ALA A 235 -1.58 -16.69 -15.53
N ALA A 236 -1.91 -16.49 -14.25
CA ALA A 236 -0.93 -16.25 -13.18
C ALA A 236 -1.25 -17.13 -11.96
N PRO A 237 -0.24 -17.57 -11.19
CA PRO A 237 -0.49 -18.20 -9.92
C PRO A 237 -1.36 -17.28 -9.06
N LEU A 238 -2.49 -17.77 -8.58
CA LEU A 238 -3.32 -17.03 -7.63
C LEU A 238 -2.49 -16.78 -6.38
N THR A 239 -2.04 -15.55 -6.21
CA THR A 239 -1.56 -15.11 -4.91
C THR A 239 -2.77 -15.11 -4.00
N GLU A 240 -2.68 -15.82 -2.89
CA GLU A 240 -3.77 -15.93 -1.91
C GLU A 240 -4.42 -14.57 -1.67
N ALA A 241 -5.74 -14.55 -1.80
CA ALA A 241 -6.56 -13.41 -1.43
C ALA A 241 -6.62 -13.30 0.10
N VAL A 242 -5.51 -12.88 0.70
CA VAL A 242 -5.43 -12.63 2.14
C VAL A 242 -5.88 -11.21 2.39
N HIS A 243 -6.84 -11.02 3.28
CA HIS A 243 -7.19 -9.71 3.83
C HIS A 243 -5.92 -9.05 4.35
N LYS A 244 -5.64 -7.83 3.90
CA LYS A 244 -4.41 -7.10 4.23
C LYS A 244 -4.79 -5.77 4.82
N GLU A 245 -4.20 -5.46 5.95
CA GLU A 245 -4.40 -4.20 6.66
C GLU A 245 -3.79 -3.05 5.87
N THR A 246 -4.62 -2.12 5.50
CA THR A 246 -4.26 -0.91 4.76
C THR A 246 -5.17 0.21 5.21
N ILE A 247 -4.65 1.42 5.34
CA ILE A 247 -5.45 2.62 5.59
C ILE A 247 -5.44 3.47 4.34
N TYR A 248 -6.64 3.78 3.82
CA TYR A 248 -6.85 4.77 2.78
C TYR A 248 -7.54 6.00 3.36
N ILE A 249 -7.01 7.18 3.05
CA ILE A 249 -7.52 8.47 3.52
C ILE A 249 -7.70 9.38 2.30
N THR A 250 -8.85 10.00 2.21
CA THR A 250 -9.14 11.07 1.24
C THR A 250 -9.58 12.32 1.97
N VAL A 251 -9.08 13.46 1.51
CA VAL A 251 -9.46 14.77 2.04
C VAL A 251 -9.59 15.74 0.86
N VAL A 252 -10.65 16.55 0.87
CA VAL A 252 -10.79 17.69 -0.05
C VAL A 252 -11.08 18.91 0.80
N ASP A 253 -10.27 19.95 0.66
CA ASP A 253 -10.49 21.21 1.38
C ASP A 253 -11.46 22.15 0.65
N LYS A 254 -11.81 23.26 1.31
CA LYS A 254 -12.72 24.27 0.75
C LYS A 254 -12.20 24.95 -0.50
N ASP A 255 -10.89 24.91 -0.73
CA ASP A 255 -10.23 25.55 -1.89
C ASP A 255 -10.06 24.55 -3.05
N GLY A 256 -10.52 23.29 -2.86
CA GLY A 256 -10.47 22.21 -3.85
C GLY A 256 -9.14 21.45 -3.88
N MET A 257 -8.25 21.66 -2.91
CA MET A 257 -7.07 20.79 -2.75
C MET A 257 -7.52 19.40 -2.35
N ALA A 258 -7.17 18.41 -3.17
CA ALA A 258 -7.52 17.02 -2.95
C ALA A 258 -6.29 16.19 -2.56
N VAL A 259 -6.43 15.37 -1.54
CA VAL A 259 -5.40 14.42 -1.08
C VAL A 259 -5.96 13.02 -1.20
N SER A 260 -5.21 12.15 -1.84
CA SER A 260 -5.42 10.70 -1.89
C SER A 260 -4.21 10.04 -1.25
N LEU A 261 -4.37 9.56 -0.03
CA LEU A 261 -3.27 9.04 0.80
C LEU A 261 -3.54 7.60 1.19
N ILE A 262 -2.55 6.76 0.98
CA ILE A 262 -2.58 5.38 1.44
C ILE A 262 -1.24 5.00 2.06
N TYR A 263 -1.28 4.35 3.22
CA TYR A 263 -0.10 3.75 3.83
C TYR A 263 -0.46 2.43 4.50
N SER A 264 0.53 1.56 4.64
CA SER A 264 0.29 0.19 5.06
C SER A 264 1.57 -0.45 5.56
N ILE A 265 1.45 -1.32 6.54
CA ILE A 265 2.53 -2.21 6.96
C ILE A 265 2.50 -3.57 6.23
N PHE A 266 1.70 -3.69 5.19
CA PHE A 266 1.47 -4.78 4.25
C PHE A 266 0.58 -5.87 4.80
N LYS A 267 1.05 -6.80 5.65
CA LYS A 267 0.23 -7.86 6.23
C LYS A 267 0.05 -7.65 7.73
N ASP A 268 -1.17 -7.76 8.20
CA ASP A 268 -1.59 -7.81 9.62
C ASP A 268 -0.72 -6.92 10.54
N PHE A 269 0.04 -7.53 11.44
CA PHE A 269 1.06 -6.86 12.27
C PHE A 269 2.43 -6.72 11.56
N GLY A 270 2.46 -6.51 10.25
CA GLY A 270 3.69 -6.39 9.48
C GLY A 270 4.57 -7.64 9.62
N SER A 271 5.86 -7.45 9.94
CA SER A 271 6.79 -8.54 10.20
C SER A 271 6.52 -9.28 11.53
N GLY A 272 5.62 -8.74 12.37
CA GLY A 272 5.43 -9.19 13.75
C GLY A 272 6.52 -8.70 14.70
N ILE A 273 7.52 -7.98 14.21
CA ILE A 273 8.67 -7.47 14.97
C ILE A 273 8.43 -5.99 15.28
N ALA A 274 8.61 -5.60 16.54
CA ALA A 274 8.65 -4.20 16.96
C ALA A 274 10.02 -3.83 17.53
N SER A 275 10.36 -2.56 17.51
CA SER A 275 11.56 -2.09 18.21
C SER A 275 11.39 -2.20 19.73
N ASP A 276 12.41 -2.66 20.43
CA ASP A 276 12.33 -3.06 21.84
C ASP A 276 12.01 -1.91 22.79
N LYS A 277 12.58 -0.72 22.53
CA LYS A 277 12.44 0.44 23.38
C LYS A 277 11.19 1.28 23.08
N PHE A 278 10.91 1.49 21.80
CA PHE A 278 9.85 2.40 21.37
C PHE A 278 8.59 1.70 20.88
N GLY A 279 8.61 0.38 20.69
CA GLY A 279 7.47 -0.39 20.22
C GLY A 279 7.04 -0.02 18.79
N VAL A 280 7.97 0.46 17.95
CA VAL A 280 7.69 0.74 16.54
C VAL A 280 7.51 -0.56 15.79
N LEU A 281 6.29 -0.87 15.37
CA LEU A 281 5.97 -2.07 14.60
C LEU A 281 6.51 -1.95 13.18
N LEU A 282 7.28 -2.95 12.73
CA LEU A 282 7.99 -2.93 11.46
C LEU A 282 7.21 -3.71 10.39
N GLN A 283 7.03 -3.04 9.25
CA GLN A 283 6.30 -3.59 8.10
C GLN A 283 7.04 -4.79 7.48
N ASN A 284 6.35 -5.56 6.61
CA ASN A 284 6.93 -6.71 5.90
C ASN A 284 6.85 -6.59 4.38
N ARG A 285 7.04 -5.40 3.86
CA ARG A 285 6.88 -5.08 2.43
C ARG A 285 7.87 -5.82 1.54
N GLY A 286 9.05 -6.21 2.05
CA GLY A 286 10.02 -7.06 1.35
C GLY A 286 9.45 -8.41 0.91
N GLY A 287 8.34 -8.86 1.50
CA GLY A 287 7.56 -9.99 0.98
C GLY A 287 6.97 -9.77 -0.43
N GLY A 288 7.02 -8.54 -0.94
CA GLY A 288 6.65 -8.22 -2.33
C GLY A 288 7.70 -8.58 -3.37
N PHE A 289 8.95 -8.86 -2.97
CA PHE A 289 10.01 -9.34 -3.88
C PHE A 289 9.80 -10.82 -4.27
N THR A 290 10.29 -11.19 -5.46
CA THR A 290 10.54 -12.58 -5.82
C THR A 290 12.00 -12.96 -5.58
N LEU A 291 12.25 -14.28 -5.45
CA LEU A 291 13.60 -14.85 -5.40
C LEU A 291 14.00 -15.49 -6.75
N GLU A 292 13.21 -15.30 -7.78
CA GLU A 292 13.47 -15.77 -9.13
C GLU A 292 14.61 -14.95 -9.74
N GLU A 293 15.71 -15.62 -10.07
CA GLU A 293 16.91 -14.99 -10.64
C GLU A 293 16.61 -14.32 -11.98
N GLY A 294 17.07 -13.09 -12.15
CA GLY A 294 16.87 -12.31 -13.39
C GLY A 294 15.49 -11.67 -13.51
N HIS A 295 14.56 -11.94 -12.59
CA HIS A 295 13.25 -11.29 -12.61
C HIS A 295 13.35 -9.79 -12.30
N PRO A 296 12.58 -8.89 -12.99
CA PRO A 296 12.61 -7.46 -12.70
C PRO A 296 12.37 -7.10 -11.24
N ASN A 297 11.54 -7.86 -10.54
CA ASN A 297 11.25 -7.69 -9.11
C ASN A 297 12.05 -8.66 -8.20
N GLU A 298 13.20 -9.15 -8.66
CA GLU A 298 14.11 -9.95 -7.83
C GLU A 298 14.63 -9.13 -6.64
N LEU A 299 14.76 -9.78 -5.48
CA LEU A 299 15.32 -9.18 -4.27
C LEU A 299 16.79 -8.78 -4.47
N LYS A 300 17.07 -7.48 -4.33
CA LYS A 300 18.43 -6.91 -4.34
C LYS A 300 18.55 -5.76 -3.36
N GLY A 301 19.76 -5.49 -2.87
CA GLY A 301 20.06 -4.33 -2.06
C GLY A 301 19.75 -3.01 -2.79
N GLY A 302 19.30 -1.98 -2.08
CA GLY A 302 18.96 -0.67 -2.63
C GLY A 302 17.73 -0.63 -3.55
N LYS A 303 16.95 -1.71 -3.63
CA LYS A 303 15.82 -1.86 -4.54
C LYS A 303 14.49 -1.83 -3.79
N ARG A 304 13.45 -1.28 -4.42
CA ARG A 304 12.07 -1.30 -3.92
C ARG A 304 11.31 -2.51 -4.44
N PRO A 305 10.56 -3.23 -3.58
CA PRO A 305 9.69 -4.31 -4.04
C PRO A 305 8.47 -3.78 -4.78
N MET A 306 7.85 -4.60 -5.60
CA MET A 306 6.50 -4.37 -6.08
C MET A 306 5.58 -4.01 -4.91
N HIS A 307 4.87 -2.90 -5.04
CA HIS A 307 4.04 -2.34 -3.98
C HIS A 307 2.55 -2.37 -4.36
N THR A 308 1.72 -2.79 -3.41
CA THR A 308 0.30 -2.99 -3.68
C THR A 308 -0.58 -1.76 -3.43
N ILE A 309 -0.08 -0.73 -2.73
CA ILE A 309 -0.87 0.49 -2.49
C ILE A 309 -0.83 1.41 -3.70
N ILE A 310 -2.00 1.93 -4.08
CA ILE A 310 -2.21 2.76 -5.26
C ILE A 310 -3.26 3.85 -4.96
N PRO A 311 -2.91 4.94 -4.25
CA PRO A 311 -3.81 6.08 -4.13
C PRO A 311 -4.05 6.68 -5.51
N ALA A 312 -5.31 6.98 -5.85
CA ALA A 312 -5.70 7.42 -7.18
C ALA A 312 -6.59 8.66 -7.17
N MET A 313 -6.76 9.26 -8.35
CA MET A 313 -7.69 10.36 -8.58
C MET A 313 -8.40 10.21 -9.92
N LEU A 314 -9.67 10.61 -9.98
CA LEU A 314 -10.38 10.82 -11.23
C LEU A 314 -10.34 12.29 -11.60
N LYS A 315 -10.10 12.56 -12.89
CA LYS A 315 -10.12 13.91 -13.46
C LYS A 315 -11.05 13.97 -14.65
N LYS A 316 -11.71 15.11 -14.81
CA LYS A 316 -12.50 15.44 -15.98
C LYS A 316 -12.17 16.86 -16.42
N ASN A 317 -11.87 17.04 -17.70
CA ASN A 317 -11.48 18.34 -18.26
C ASN A 317 -10.33 19.00 -17.47
N GLY A 318 -9.33 18.22 -17.09
CA GLY A 318 -8.15 18.68 -16.35
C GLY A 318 -8.37 18.97 -14.85
N LYS A 319 -9.60 18.81 -14.33
CA LYS A 319 -9.93 19.04 -12.91
C LYS A 319 -10.11 17.73 -12.17
N VAL A 320 -9.57 17.64 -10.96
CA VAL A 320 -9.87 16.53 -10.04
C VAL A 320 -11.34 16.57 -9.66
N ILE A 321 -12.02 15.44 -9.87
CA ILE A 321 -13.44 15.29 -9.50
C ILE A 321 -13.59 14.34 -8.30
N MET A 322 -12.63 13.43 -8.10
CA MET A 322 -12.66 12.49 -6.99
C MET A 322 -11.27 11.92 -6.67
N PRO A 323 -10.72 12.12 -5.47
CA PRO A 323 -9.66 11.26 -4.95
C PRO A 323 -10.29 9.93 -4.48
N PHE A 324 -9.71 8.80 -4.85
CA PHE A 324 -10.23 7.49 -4.47
C PHE A 324 -9.15 6.44 -4.25
N GLY A 325 -9.50 5.38 -3.58
CA GLY A 325 -8.68 4.21 -3.36
C GLY A 325 -9.42 3.15 -2.58
N VAL A 326 -8.89 1.95 -2.57
CA VAL A 326 -9.44 0.81 -1.85
C VAL A 326 -8.38 0.10 -1.02
N MET A 327 -8.78 -0.63 0.00
CA MET A 327 -7.94 -1.54 0.75
C MET A 327 -7.93 -2.93 0.10
N GLY A 328 -6.98 -3.81 0.47
CA GLY A 328 -7.00 -5.22 0.07
C GLY A 328 -5.75 -5.72 -0.66
N GLY A 329 -4.61 -5.06 -0.50
CA GLY A 329 -3.34 -5.52 -1.10
C GLY A 329 -3.45 -5.66 -2.61
N ALA A 330 -3.25 -6.87 -3.13
CA ALA A 330 -3.33 -7.13 -4.57
C ALA A 330 -4.70 -6.81 -5.20
N TYR A 331 -5.79 -6.92 -4.44
CA TYR A 331 -7.15 -6.60 -4.89
C TYR A 331 -7.34 -5.14 -5.32
N GLN A 332 -6.49 -4.22 -4.89
CA GLN A 332 -6.69 -2.78 -5.13
C GLN A 332 -6.89 -2.46 -6.62
N CYS A 333 -6.20 -3.13 -7.55
CA CYS A 333 -6.41 -2.92 -8.99
C CYS A 333 -7.84 -3.29 -9.43
N CYS A 334 -8.37 -4.42 -8.96
CA CYS A 334 -9.75 -4.84 -9.23
C CYS A 334 -10.76 -3.86 -8.61
N GLY A 335 -10.48 -3.43 -7.37
CA GLY A 335 -11.30 -2.46 -6.68
C GLY A 335 -11.36 -1.12 -7.41
N HIS A 336 -10.23 -0.62 -7.91
CA HIS A 336 -10.17 0.60 -8.70
C HIS A 336 -10.98 0.48 -9.99
N ALA A 337 -10.74 -0.60 -10.75
CA ALA A 337 -11.49 -0.85 -11.98
C ALA A 337 -13.00 -0.96 -11.71
N ARG A 338 -13.39 -1.63 -10.60
CA ARG A 338 -14.80 -1.77 -10.21
C ARG A 338 -15.43 -0.43 -9.82
N VAL A 339 -14.72 0.43 -9.07
CA VAL A 339 -15.20 1.78 -8.73
C VAL A 339 -15.39 2.61 -9.99
N VAL A 340 -14.39 2.63 -10.88
CA VAL A 340 -14.43 3.42 -12.12
C VAL A 340 -15.58 2.95 -13.02
N THR A 341 -15.68 1.67 -13.29
CA THR A 341 -16.75 1.12 -14.15
C THR A 341 -18.14 1.31 -13.52
N ASN A 342 -18.29 1.17 -12.19
CA ASN A 342 -19.56 1.46 -11.52
C ASN A 342 -20.01 2.90 -11.73
N MET A 343 -19.11 3.86 -11.53
CA MET A 343 -19.44 5.28 -11.64
C MET A 343 -19.69 5.73 -13.07
N ILE A 344 -18.95 5.19 -14.03
CA ILE A 344 -18.96 5.69 -15.41
C ILE A 344 -19.96 4.95 -16.27
N ASP A 345 -20.16 3.67 -16.03
CA ASP A 345 -21.04 2.83 -16.84
C ASP A 345 -22.46 2.75 -16.28
N PHE A 346 -22.63 2.88 -14.96
CA PHE A 346 -23.93 2.68 -14.31
C PHE A 346 -24.45 3.91 -13.53
N GLY A 347 -23.61 4.89 -13.25
CA GLY A 347 -23.96 6.14 -12.55
C GLY A 347 -23.78 6.09 -11.03
#